data_a157281293288efd1da43b4b89c4ced1
#
_entry.id   a157281293288efd1da43b4b89c4ced1
#
_cell.length_a   1.000
_cell.length_b   1.000
_cell.length_c   1.000
_cell.angle_alpha   90.00
_cell.angle_beta   90.00
_cell.angle_gamma   90.00
#
_symmetry.space_group_name_H-M   'P 1'
#
loop_
_entity.id
_entity.type
_entity.pdbx_description
1 polymer ?
#
loop_
_entity_poly.entity_id
_entity_poly.type
_entity_poly.pdbx_seq_one_letter_code
_entity_poly.pdbx_strand_id
1 'polypeptide(L)'
;LHPSTIHLIKESLISLSKSGYQILFSTHSPALLSAENAMDAIQIYKNVDGTQARETITNLLSKYERTHAAQLQDIFKLNNSSQIFFSEKILLVEGKTETRIISLTYEKMKNKNFHFSKIAIVPVDSKTSLIKMAQVLTSLGFSSKILTDLDYIGYCKKAELVDDGNQK
;
A
#
# COMPACT_ATOMS: atom_id res chain seq x y z
N LEU A 1 7.69 -18.52 -14.06
CA LEU A 1 6.44 -19.30 -14.09
C LEU A 1 5.43 -18.58 -14.96
N HIS A 2 4.69 -19.33 -15.80
CA HIS A 2 3.61 -18.78 -16.61
C HIS A 2 2.47 -18.27 -15.71
N PRO A 3 1.77 -17.18 -16.03
CA PRO A 3 0.67 -16.64 -15.19
C PRO A 3 -0.39 -17.67 -14.83
N SER A 4 -0.76 -18.56 -15.76
CA SER A 4 -1.72 -19.65 -15.50
C SER A 4 -1.23 -20.63 -14.44
N THR A 5 0.07 -20.95 -14.41
CA THR A 5 0.67 -21.83 -13.40
C THR A 5 0.62 -21.19 -12.01
N ILE A 6 0.87 -19.87 -11.92
CA ILE A 6 0.77 -19.14 -10.66
C ILE A 6 -0.66 -19.18 -10.13
N HIS A 7 -1.65 -19.00 -11.02
CA HIS A 7 -3.06 -19.09 -10.65
C HIS A 7 -3.43 -20.46 -10.10
N LEU A 8 -3.03 -21.53 -10.78
CA LEU A 8 -3.27 -22.90 -10.33
C LEU A 8 -2.62 -23.21 -8.97
N ILE A 9 -1.39 -22.75 -8.75
CA ILE A 9 -0.72 -22.89 -7.45
C ILE A 9 -1.52 -22.18 -6.36
N LYS A 10 -1.95 -20.93 -6.61
CA LYS A 10 -2.75 -20.17 -5.66
C LYS A 10 -4.05 -20.89 -5.29
N GLU A 11 -4.82 -21.35 -6.28
CA GLU A 11 -6.06 -22.08 -6.06
C GLU A 11 -5.83 -23.39 -5.28
N SER A 12 -4.75 -24.11 -5.57
CA SER A 12 -4.38 -25.33 -4.84
C SER A 12 -4.05 -25.04 -3.37
N LEU A 13 -3.30 -23.97 -3.09
CA LEU A 13 -2.97 -23.56 -1.72
C LEU A 13 -4.23 -23.14 -0.94
N ILE A 14 -5.14 -22.40 -1.57
CA ILE A 14 -6.43 -22.02 -0.97
C ILE A 14 -7.27 -23.26 -0.66
N SER A 15 -7.34 -24.22 -1.59
CA SER A 15 -8.09 -25.46 -1.39
C SER A 15 -7.55 -26.29 -0.24
N LEU A 16 -6.24 -26.42 -0.14
CA LEU A 16 -5.59 -27.13 0.98
C LEU A 16 -5.86 -26.43 2.32
N SER A 17 -5.81 -25.10 2.35
CA SER A 17 -6.13 -24.32 3.56
C SER A 17 -7.57 -24.56 4.00
N LYS A 18 -8.53 -24.57 3.07
CA LYS A 18 -9.95 -24.90 3.35
C LYS A 18 -10.14 -26.32 3.85
N SER A 19 -9.24 -27.23 3.51
CA SER A 19 -9.23 -28.63 3.98
C SER A 19 -8.55 -28.78 5.34
N GLY A 20 -8.23 -27.69 6.04
CA GLY A 20 -7.68 -27.69 7.38
C GLY A 20 -6.14 -27.74 7.47
N TYR A 21 -5.44 -27.65 6.35
CA TYR A 21 -3.97 -27.58 6.37
C TYR A 21 -3.51 -26.16 6.69
N GLN A 22 -2.55 -26.03 7.59
CA GLN A 22 -1.84 -24.77 7.81
C GLN A 22 -0.75 -24.61 6.74
N ILE A 23 -0.82 -23.51 5.96
CA ILE A 23 0.09 -23.28 4.85
C ILE A 23 0.90 -22.02 5.13
N LEU A 24 2.21 -22.16 5.07
CA LEU A 24 3.17 -21.04 5.11
C LEU A 24 4.01 -21.11 3.85
N PHE A 25 4.10 -20.00 3.12
CA PHE A 25 4.96 -19.89 1.96
C PHE A 25 5.62 -18.52 1.87
N SER A 26 6.77 -18.44 1.22
CA SER A 26 7.44 -17.17 0.89
C SER A 26 7.47 -16.97 -0.61
N THR A 27 7.38 -15.72 -1.03
CA THR A 27 7.35 -15.38 -2.46
C THR A 27 7.95 -14.00 -2.73
N HIS A 28 8.53 -13.84 -3.93
CA HIS A 28 8.87 -12.56 -4.52
C HIS A 28 7.89 -12.17 -5.64
N SER A 29 6.86 -12.98 -5.88
CA SER A 29 5.90 -12.75 -6.96
C SER A 29 4.69 -11.97 -6.48
N PRO A 30 4.45 -10.75 -6.98
CA PRO A 30 3.25 -9.99 -6.67
C PRO A 30 1.95 -10.74 -7.02
N ALA A 31 2.02 -11.64 -8.01
CA ALA A 31 0.86 -12.40 -8.48
C ALA A 31 0.32 -13.43 -7.46
N LEU A 32 1.11 -13.81 -6.47
CA LEU A 32 0.66 -14.67 -5.36
C LEU A 32 0.02 -13.87 -4.23
N LEU A 33 0.24 -12.56 -4.18
CA LEU A 33 -0.40 -11.69 -3.21
C LEU A 33 -1.77 -11.24 -3.75
N SER A 34 -2.83 -11.57 -3.05
CA SER A 34 -4.19 -11.13 -3.35
C SER A 34 -4.74 -10.27 -2.21
N ALA A 35 -5.86 -9.59 -2.46
CA ALA A 35 -6.53 -8.82 -1.41
C ALA A 35 -6.87 -9.66 -0.16
N GLU A 36 -7.14 -10.95 -0.35
CA GLU A 36 -7.52 -11.87 0.73
C GLU A 36 -6.34 -12.24 1.63
N ASN A 37 -5.15 -12.49 1.04
CA ASN A 37 -3.97 -12.91 1.81
C ASN A 37 -3.00 -11.77 2.13
N ALA A 38 -3.16 -10.61 1.52
CA ALA A 38 -2.31 -9.44 1.78
C ALA A 38 -2.42 -8.93 3.22
N MET A 39 -3.60 -9.10 3.83
CA MET A 39 -3.87 -8.62 5.18
C MET A 39 -3.00 -9.34 6.23
N ASP A 40 -2.72 -10.63 6.00
CA ASP A 40 -1.94 -11.49 6.88
C ASP A 40 -0.51 -11.72 6.38
N ALA A 41 -0.14 -11.06 5.29
CA ALA A 41 1.20 -11.15 4.74
C ALA A 41 2.22 -10.42 5.64
N ILE A 42 3.34 -11.09 5.88
CA ILE A 42 4.49 -10.54 6.60
C ILE A 42 5.53 -10.13 5.58
N GLN A 43 5.79 -8.83 5.47
CA GLN A 43 6.87 -8.34 4.63
C GLN A 43 8.20 -8.45 5.35
N ILE A 44 9.13 -9.19 4.76
CA ILE A 44 10.52 -9.24 5.21
C ILE A 44 11.33 -8.23 4.41
N TYR A 45 12.06 -7.35 5.08
CA TYR A 45 12.90 -6.34 4.46
C TYR A 45 14.25 -6.22 5.17
N LYS A 46 15.22 -5.63 4.50
CA LYS A 46 16.56 -5.40 5.05
C LYS A 46 16.78 -3.90 5.24
N ASN A 47 17.29 -3.54 6.41
CA ASN A 47 17.74 -2.19 6.73
C ASN A 47 19.19 -2.22 7.26
N VAL A 48 19.66 -1.10 7.83
CA VAL A 48 21.01 -0.99 8.41
C VAL A 48 21.23 -1.91 9.62
N ASP A 49 20.14 -2.24 10.33
CA ASP A 49 20.18 -3.09 11.54
C ASP A 49 20.03 -4.59 11.20
N GLY A 50 19.90 -4.93 9.91
CA GLY A 50 19.75 -6.30 9.44
C GLY A 50 18.39 -6.63 8.83
N THR A 51 18.00 -7.90 8.92
CA THR A 51 16.70 -8.38 8.40
C THR A 51 15.60 -8.16 9.42
N GLN A 52 14.55 -7.51 9.01
CA GLN A 52 13.40 -7.14 9.82
C GLN A 52 12.10 -7.70 9.20
N ALA A 53 11.08 -7.89 10.03
CA ALA A 53 9.73 -8.26 9.62
C ALA A 53 8.76 -7.13 9.97
N ARG A 54 7.87 -6.79 9.06
CA ARG A 54 6.78 -5.85 9.35
C ARG A 54 5.64 -6.56 10.04
N GLU A 55 4.91 -5.82 10.86
CA GLU A 55 3.64 -6.28 11.41
C GLU A 55 2.62 -6.52 10.26
N THR A 56 1.72 -7.49 10.45
CA THR A 56 0.63 -7.72 9.49
C THR A 56 -0.37 -6.57 9.51
N ILE A 57 -1.04 -6.34 8.38
CA ILE A 57 -2.10 -5.32 8.31
C ILE A 57 -3.23 -5.67 9.27
N THR A 58 -3.62 -6.94 9.36
CA THR A 58 -4.65 -7.43 10.30
C THR A 58 -4.33 -7.03 11.74
N ASN A 59 -3.11 -7.29 12.21
CA ASN A 59 -2.70 -6.94 13.56
C ASN A 59 -2.69 -5.42 13.80
N LEU A 60 -2.23 -4.65 12.82
CA LEU A 60 -2.24 -3.21 12.94
C LEU A 60 -3.66 -2.66 13.01
N LEU A 61 -4.55 -3.11 12.11
CA LEU A 61 -5.93 -2.63 12.07
C LEU A 61 -6.73 -2.96 13.33
N SER A 62 -6.38 -4.03 14.04
CA SER A 62 -7.01 -4.37 15.32
C SER A 62 -6.80 -3.29 16.41
N LYS A 63 -5.81 -2.42 16.23
CA LYS A 63 -5.50 -1.30 17.14
C LYS A 63 -6.31 -0.03 16.83
N TYR A 64 -7.03 0.01 15.70
CA TYR A 64 -7.83 1.15 15.28
C TYR A 64 -9.32 0.92 15.51
N GLU A 65 -10.09 2.00 15.59
CA GLU A 65 -11.56 1.93 15.64
C GLU A 65 -12.13 1.26 14.39
N ARG A 66 -13.22 0.51 14.54
CA ARG A 66 -13.84 -0.30 13.48
C ARG A 66 -14.10 0.46 12.17
N THR A 67 -14.53 1.71 12.25
CA THR A 67 -14.84 2.54 11.07
C THR A 67 -13.60 2.85 10.23
N HIS A 68 -12.48 3.11 10.90
CA HIS A 68 -11.20 3.37 10.23
C HIS A 68 -10.58 2.09 9.68
N ALA A 69 -10.70 0.99 10.42
CA ALA A 69 -10.22 -0.31 9.99
C ALA A 69 -10.90 -0.77 8.69
N ALA A 70 -12.22 -0.58 8.55
CA ALA A 70 -12.96 -0.94 7.34
C ALA A 70 -12.49 -0.15 6.10
N GLN A 71 -12.32 1.18 6.23
CA GLN A 71 -11.85 2.02 5.13
C GLN A 71 -10.44 1.64 4.66
N LEU A 72 -9.56 1.28 5.60
CA LEU A 72 -8.21 0.85 5.30
C LEU A 72 -8.19 -0.54 4.66
N GLN A 73 -9.03 -1.46 5.14
CA GLN A 73 -9.21 -2.75 4.49
C GLN A 73 -9.62 -2.62 3.02
N ASP A 74 -10.54 -1.71 2.71
CA ASP A 74 -11.00 -1.50 1.35
C ASP A 74 -9.86 -0.98 0.44
N ILE A 75 -9.02 -0.08 0.94
CA ILE A 75 -7.86 0.40 0.19
C ILE A 75 -6.85 -0.72 -0.09
N PHE A 76 -6.59 -1.59 0.88
CA PHE A 76 -5.71 -2.74 0.69
C PHE A 76 -6.34 -3.85 -0.18
N LYS A 77 -7.67 -4.00 -0.15
CA LYS A 77 -8.41 -4.93 -1.01
C LYS A 77 -8.48 -4.50 -2.47
N LEU A 78 -8.46 -3.20 -2.76
CA LEU A 78 -8.55 -2.62 -4.10
C LEU A 78 -7.24 -2.75 -4.89
N ASN A 79 -6.79 -3.96 -5.23
CA ASN A 79 -5.66 -4.24 -6.14
C ASN A 79 -4.32 -3.51 -5.86
N ASN A 80 -4.24 -2.69 -4.81
CA ASN A 80 -3.06 -1.89 -4.50
C ASN A 80 -2.08 -2.61 -3.56
N SER A 81 -2.54 -3.66 -2.88
CA SER A 81 -1.73 -4.35 -1.89
C SER A 81 -0.43 -4.89 -2.47
N SER A 82 -0.48 -5.54 -3.64
CA SER A 82 0.72 -6.05 -4.29
C SER A 82 1.71 -4.93 -4.63
N GLN A 83 1.23 -3.78 -5.12
CA GLN A 83 2.07 -2.64 -5.43
C GLN A 83 2.74 -2.07 -4.16
N ILE A 84 1.98 -1.97 -3.06
CA ILE A 84 2.49 -1.47 -1.77
C ILE A 84 3.58 -2.40 -1.24
N PHE A 85 3.32 -3.71 -1.17
CA PHE A 85 4.25 -4.67 -0.58
C PHE A 85 5.56 -4.83 -1.35
N PHE A 86 5.54 -4.65 -2.68
CA PHE A 86 6.73 -4.83 -3.54
C PHE A 86 7.40 -3.52 -3.95
N SER A 87 7.01 -2.40 -3.35
CA SER A 87 7.63 -1.09 -3.60
C SER A 87 8.50 -0.63 -2.44
N GLU A 88 9.51 0.17 -2.74
CA GLU A 88 10.37 0.81 -1.74
C GLU A 88 9.76 2.12 -1.21
N LYS A 89 8.99 2.80 -2.04
CA LYS A 89 8.36 4.09 -1.73
C LYS A 89 6.91 4.07 -2.18
N ILE A 90 6.06 4.77 -1.45
CA ILE A 90 4.64 4.87 -1.75
C ILE A 90 4.29 6.34 -1.94
N LEU A 91 3.61 6.65 -3.04
CA LEU A 91 3.03 7.95 -3.32
C LEU A 91 1.51 7.81 -3.29
N LEU A 92 0.89 8.41 -2.30
CA LEU A 92 -0.56 8.49 -2.19
C LEU A 92 -1.06 9.67 -3.02
N VAL A 93 -2.08 9.46 -3.81
CA VAL A 93 -2.69 10.48 -4.69
C VAL A 93 -4.19 10.48 -4.52
N GLU A 94 -4.85 11.59 -4.92
CA GLU A 94 -6.30 11.71 -4.76
C GLU A 94 -7.05 10.74 -5.66
N GLY A 95 -6.63 10.60 -6.91
CA GLY A 95 -7.37 9.80 -7.88
C GLY A 95 -6.51 9.11 -8.94
N LYS A 96 -7.21 8.50 -9.90
CA LYS A 96 -6.59 7.73 -11.00
C LYS A 96 -5.91 8.61 -12.04
N THR A 97 -6.32 9.87 -12.16
CA THR A 97 -5.74 10.84 -13.10
C THR A 97 -4.28 11.10 -12.74
N GLU A 98 -3.99 11.37 -11.46
CA GLU A 98 -2.64 11.60 -10.96
C GLU A 98 -1.75 10.39 -11.20
N THR A 99 -2.27 9.18 -10.96
CA THR A 99 -1.54 7.93 -11.21
C THR A 99 -1.03 7.87 -12.65
N ARG A 100 -1.88 8.21 -13.60
CA ARG A 100 -1.54 8.17 -15.04
C ARG A 100 -0.58 9.27 -15.43
N ILE A 101 -0.83 10.51 -15.01
CA ILE A 101 0.00 11.67 -15.34
C ILE A 101 1.40 11.51 -14.77
N ILE A 102 1.53 11.11 -13.52
CA ILE A 102 2.82 10.97 -12.84
C ILE A 102 3.69 9.90 -13.54
N SER A 103 3.09 8.75 -13.85
CA SER A 103 3.82 7.68 -14.56
C SER A 103 4.34 8.15 -15.91
N LEU A 104 3.49 8.77 -16.73
CA LEU A 104 3.87 9.29 -18.05
C LEU A 104 4.91 10.40 -17.97
N THR A 105 4.77 11.31 -17.01
CA THR A 105 5.72 12.41 -16.80
C THR A 105 7.09 11.87 -16.40
N TYR A 106 7.13 10.92 -15.48
CA TYR A 106 8.36 10.27 -15.05
C TYR A 106 9.07 9.60 -16.24
N GLU A 107 8.34 8.82 -17.03
CA GLU A 107 8.89 8.14 -18.19
C GLU A 107 9.48 9.13 -19.19
N LYS A 108 8.76 10.23 -19.46
CA LYS A 108 9.23 11.27 -20.38
C LYS A 108 10.47 12.02 -19.86
N MET A 109 10.51 12.31 -18.55
CA MET A 109 11.62 13.06 -17.95
C MET A 109 12.88 12.19 -17.74
N LYS A 110 12.70 10.94 -17.37
CA LYS A 110 13.80 10.04 -17.03
C LYS A 110 14.21 9.12 -18.16
N ASN A 111 13.44 9.08 -19.25
CA ASN A 111 13.61 8.12 -20.36
C ASN A 111 13.74 6.67 -19.87
N LYS A 112 12.94 6.33 -18.84
CA LYS A 112 12.89 5.01 -18.21
C LYS A 112 11.45 4.67 -17.89
N ASN A 113 11.08 3.41 -18.08
CA ASN A 113 9.75 2.94 -17.71
C ASN A 113 9.52 3.11 -16.19
N PHE A 114 8.35 3.60 -15.82
CA PHE A 114 7.99 3.89 -14.41
C PHE A 114 8.07 2.65 -13.52
N HIS A 115 7.78 1.46 -14.04
CA HIS A 115 7.86 0.21 -13.27
C HIS A 115 9.24 -0.07 -12.66
N PHE A 116 10.31 0.49 -13.22
CA PHE A 116 11.65 0.37 -12.64
C PHE A 116 11.93 1.36 -11.51
N SER A 117 11.01 2.27 -11.21
CA SER A 117 11.19 3.28 -10.15
C SER A 117 11.07 2.70 -8.73
N LYS A 118 10.46 1.52 -8.59
CA LYS A 118 10.09 0.90 -7.32
C LYS A 118 9.21 1.80 -6.44
N ILE A 119 8.43 2.65 -7.08
CA ILE A 119 7.45 3.54 -6.44
C ILE A 119 6.06 3.00 -6.74
N ALA A 120 5.26 2.75 -5.69
CA ALA A 120 3.83 2.53 -5.85
C ALA A 120 3.10 3.87 -5.87
N ILE A 121 2.25 4.11 -6.86
CA ILE A 121 1.29 5.22 -6.84
C ILE A 121 -0.06 4.64 -6.49
N VAL A 122 -0.60 5.06 -5.35
CA VAL A 122 -1.84 4.50 -4.77
C VAL A 122 -2.91 5.58 -4.74
N PRO A 123 -3.95 5.49 -5.58
CA PRO A 123 -5.10 6.36 -5.50
C PRO A 123 -5.95 5.99 -4.28
N VAL A 124 -6.37 7.01 -3.52
CA VAL A 124 -7.12 6.83 -2.27
C VAL A 124 -8.60 7.20 -2.43
N ASP A 125 -8.93 7.87 -3.55
CA ASP A 125 -10.29 8.30 -3.92
C ASP A 125 -11.04 9.12 -2.84
N SER A 126 -10.33 9.63 -1.83
CA SER A 126 -10.90 10.46 -0.76
C SER A 126 -9.84 11.32 -0.09
N LYS A 127 -10.08 12.63 -0.04
CA LYS A 127 -9.19 13.60 0.63
C LYS A 127 -9.03 13.29 2.12
N THR A 128 -10.10 12.91 2.81
CA THR A 128 -10.06 12.58 4.25
C THR A 128 -9.27 11.32 4.57
N SER A 129 -9.20 10.40 3.64
CA SER A 129 -8.52 9.12 3.83
C SER A 129 -7.02 9.18 3.54
N LEU A 130 -6.54 10.21 2.83
CA LEU A 130 -5.11 10.35 2.47
C LEU A 130 -4.19 10.38 3.69
N ILE A 131 -4.49 11.25 4.66
CA ILE A 131 -3.67 11.37 5.88
C ILE A 131 -3.73 10.08 6.70
N LYS A 132 -4.93 9.53 6.88
CA LYS A 132 -5.11 8.28 7.63
C LYS A 132 -4.34 7.14 7.00
N MET A 133 -4.39 7.03 5.67
CA MET A 133 -3.63 6.01 4.94
C MET A 133 -2.12 6.21 5.09
N ALA A 134 -1.63 7.44 5.01
CA ALA A 134 -0.22 7.74 5.25
C ALA A 134 0.23 7.35 6.67
N GLN A 135 -0.59 7.66 7.68
CA GLN A 135 -0.34 7.28 9.06
C GLN A 135 -0.24 5.76 9.23
N VAL A 136 -1.17 4.99 8.66
CA VAL A 136 -1.14 3.53 8.69
C VAL A 136 0.08 2.98 7.98
N LEU A 137 0.39 3.46 6.78
CA LEU A 137 1.58 3.02 6.06
C LEU A 137 2.86 3.33 6.85
N THR A 138 2.93 4.50 7.49
CA THR A 138 4.05 4.87 8.35
C THR A 138 4.14 3.96 9.58
N SER A 139 3.02 3.62 10.22
CA SER A 139 2.98 2.68 11.36
C SER A 139 3.42 1.28 10.95
N LEU A 140 3.16 0.88 9.70
CA LEU A 140 3.69 -0.35 9.10
C LEU A 140 5.18 -0.22 8.68
N GLY A 141 5.79 0.95 8.86
CA GLY A 141 7.18 1.22 8.49
C GLY A 141 7.40 1.44 6.99
N PHE A 142 6.36 1.74 6.21
CA PHE A 142 6.52 2.14 4.81
C PHE A 142 6.89 3.61 4.69
N SER A 143 7.76 3.93 3.74
CA SER A 143 8.03 5.33 3.37
C SER A 143 6.94 5.82 2.42
N SER A 144 6.00 6.62 2.94
CA SER A 144 4.90 7.18 2.15
C SER A 144 4.99 8.70 2.04
N LYS A 145 4.52 9.22 0.89
CA LYS A 145 4.32 10.65 0.64
C LYS A 145 2.93 10.86 0.05
N ILE A 146 2.39 12.05 0.24
CA ILE A 146 1.10 12.46 -0.31
C ILE A 146 1.35 13.51 -1.40
N LEU A 147 0.66 13.35 -2.52
CA LEU A 147 0.52 14.38 -3.54
C LEU A 147 -0.97 14.69 -3.69
N THR A 148 -1.32 15.97 -3.55
CA THR A 148 -2.70 16.42 -3.53
C THR A 148 -2.80 17.81 -4.18
N ASP A 149 -4.00 18.22 -4.58
CA ASP A 149 -4.29 19.54 -5.12
C ASP A 149 -4.14 20.64 -4.05
N LEU A 150 -3.94 21.86 -4.49
CA LEU A 150 -3.77 23.03 -3.59
C LEU A 150 -5.00 23.31 -2.71
N ASP A 151 -6.19 22.94 -3.16
CA ASP A 151 -7.43 23.09 -2.39
C ASP A 151 -7.45 22.23 -1.12
N TYR A 152 -6.63 21.16 -1.08
CA TYR A 152 -6.47 20.29 0.08
C TYR A 152 -5.89 21.03 1.30
N ILE A 153 -5.03 22.04 1.08
CA ILE A 153 -4.47 22.86 2.17
C ILE A 153 -5.59 23.57 2.94
N GLY A 154 -6.58 24.11 2.21
CA GLY A 154 -7.77 24.72 2.82
C GLY A 154 -8.62 23.72 3.60
N TYR A 155 -8.71 22.48 3.12
CA TYR A 155 -9.40 21.39 3.82
C TYR A 155 -8.67 20.99 5.12
N CYS A 156 -7.36 20.83 5.07
CA CYS A 156 -6.55 20.45 6.24
C CYS A 156 -6.61 21.51 7.35
N LYS A 157 -6.56 22.80 7.00
CA LYS A 157 -6.74 23.90 7.96
C LYS A 157 -8.10 23.87 8.63
N LYS A 158 -9.16 23.68 7.83
CA LYS A 158 -10.53 23.59 8.33
C LYS A 158 -10.78 22.38 9.24
N ALA A 159 -10.02 21.31 9.05
CA ALA A 159 -10.10 20.08 9.83
C ALA A 159 -9.07 20.03 10.98
N GLU A 160 -8.33 21.12 11.25
CA GLU A 160 -7.25 21.19 12.25
C GLU A 160 -6.17 20.10 12.07
N LEU A 161 -5.99 19.64 10.83
CA LEU A 161 -5.04 18.57 10.50
C LEU A 161 -3.64 19.08 10.14
N VAL A 162 -3.46 20.41 10.08
CA VAL A 162 -2.18 21.06 9.78
C VAL A 162 -1.92 22.08 10.88
N ASP A 163 -0.82 21.90 11.59
CA ASP A 163 -0.29 22.89 12.50
C ASP A 163 0.27 24.05 11.68
N ASP A 164 -0.18 25.26 11.94
CA ASP A 164 0.14 26.46 11.12
C ASP A 164 1.61 26.90 11.23
N GLY A 165 2.52 26.06 11.69
CA GLY A 165 3.97 26.29 11.58
C GLY A 165 4.51 27.68 11.97
N ASN A 166 3.65 28.56 12.50
CA ASN A 166 3.94 29.89 12.98
C ASN A 166 4.22 29.84 14.49
N GLN A 167 5.27 29.16 14.87
CA GLN A 167 5.97 29.52 16.10
C GLN A 167 7.37 29.99 15.73
N LYS A 168 7.55 31.29 16.02
CA LYS A 168 8.77 32.06 15.89
C LYS A 168 10.02 31.32 16.41
#